data_f1851f59ef2022ac6f9dacf0b8e476e8
#
_entry.id   f1851f59ef2022ac6f9dacf0b8e476e8
#
_cell.length_a   1.000
_cell.length_b   1.000
_cell.length_c   1.000
_cell.angle_alpha   90.00
_cell.angle_beta   90.00
_cell.angle_gamma   90.00
#
_symmetry.space_group_name_H-M   'P 1'
#
loop_
_entity.id
_entity.type
_entity.pdbx_description
1 polymer ?
#
loop_
_entity_poly.entity_id
_entity_poly.type
_entity_poly.pdbx_seq_one_letter_code
_entity_poly.pdbx_strand_id
1 'polypeptide(L)'
;MKQFRRFLWVLLLIGMAIAIYSSAVGETAPEKINWGGAEPAAGSWARTADAMEFSYPMDAARDEPTILLSSAWQKYQVLVDGNAVYTASSERNGAFHLFRLPPGQELTVRFLDCAPGSGAESAVLQSQVYFGSRSGIQWMILRENLYAVLFSGFALVLGIACLLVAYCMQRQHFGNFYGSVYSLGAYILLAGVWVLTDSKILLLVSQKAGLAGLISYLSFHALHLPLLQFTIGVLPEKRRMLEILQAFYSGLLLLLMANFIFSLPYLNVLVMAEHLLMTAVSYTHLTLPTTSRV
;
A
#
# COMPACT_ATOMS: atom_id res chain seq x y z
N MET A 1 11.56 29.37 -15.41
CA MET A 1 12.02 28.65 -14.19
C MET A 1 11.48 29.23 -12.87
N LYS A 2 11.60 30.54 -12.58
CA LYS A 2 11.11 31.12 -11.31
C LYS A 2 9.60 30.97 -11.11
N GLN A 3 8.77 31.18 -12.14
CA GLN A 3 7.31 31.03 -12.06
C GLN A 3 6.88 29.56 -11.85
N PHE A 4 7.54 28.62 -12.54
CA PHE A 4 7.28 27.19 -12.38
C PHE A 4 7.62 26.71 -10.97
N ARG A 5 8.77 27.14 -10.40
CA ARG A 5 9.14 26.82 -9.02
C ARG A 5 8.11 27.37 -8.01
N ARG A 6 7.56 28.59 -8.27
CA ARG A 6 6.48 29.16 -7.44
C ARG A 6 5.19 28.33 -7.55
N PHE A 7 4.81 27.92 -8.76
CA PHE A 7 3.63 27.07 -8.98
C PHE A 7 3.78 25.71 -8.24
N LEU A 8 4.94 25.10 -8.30
CA LEU A 8 5.22 23.84 -7.59
C LEU A 8 5.11 24.00 -6.07
N TRP A 9 5.64 25.10 -5.52
CA TRP A 9 5.51 25.41 -4.10
C TRP A 9 4.05 25.66 -3.68
N VAL A 10 3.26 26.33 -4.52
CA VAL A 10 1.83 26.56 -4.24
C VAL A 10 1.08 25.23 -4.23
N LEU A 11 1.32 24.34 -5.20
CA LEU A 11 0.70 23.01 -5.22
C LEU A 11 1.10 22.16 -4.00
N LEU A 12 2.36 22.21 -3.59
CA LEU A 12 2.86 21.52 -2.41
C LEU A 12 2.20 22.04 -1.13
N LEU A 13 2.05 23.35 -1.01
CA LEU A 13 1.38 23.98 0.13
C LEU A 13 -0.11 23.66 0.18
N ILE A 14 -0.80 23.62 -0.97
CA ILE A 14 -2.20 23.21 -1.06
C ILE A 14 -2.35 21.73 -0.65
N GLY A 15 -1.49 20.84 -1.18
CA GLY A 15 -1.51 19.41 -0.81
C GLY A 15 -1.25 19.20 0.68
N MET A 16 -0.30 19.93 1.25
CA MET A 16 0.00 19.89 2.67
C MET A 16 -1.16 20.44 3.53
N ALA A 17 -1.79 21.53 3.09
CA ALA A 17 -2.98 22.10 3.76
C ALA A 17 -4.16 21.13 3.75
N ILE A 18 -4.39 20.42 2.61
CA ILE A 18 -5.42 19.38 2.50
C ILE A 18 -5.10 18.20 3.43
N ALA A 19 -3.84 17.76 3.49
CA ALA A 19 -3.43 16.67 4.37
C ALA A 19 -3.61 17.04 5.86
N ILE A 20 -3.24 18.27 6.25
CA ILE A 20 -3.42 18.78 7.61
C ILE A 20 -4.92 18.88 7.94
N TYR A 21 -5.72 19.42 7.01
CA TYR A 21 -7.17 19.55 7.18
C TYR A 21 -7.83 18.18 7.35
N SER A 22 -7.49 17.20 6.50
CA SER A 22 -8.04 15.84 6.59
C SER A 22 -7.64 15.13 7.89
N SER A 23 -6.42 15.36 8.38
CA SER A 23 -5.97 14.87 9.68
C SER A 23 -6.76 15.50 10.84
N ALA A 24 -6.93 16.83 10.82
CA ALA A 24 -7.67 17.54 11.85
C ALA A 24 -9.17 17.18 11.89
N VAL A 25 -9.80 16.97 10.71
CA VAL A 25 -11.20 16.53 10.63
C VAL A 25 -11.38 15.07 11.08
N GLY A 26 -10.33 14.25 10.98
CA GLY A 26 -10.34 12.86 11.44
C GLY A 26 -10.36 12.73 12.97
N GLU A 27 -9.94 13.75 13.71
CA GLU A 27 -9.88 13.74 15.18
C GLU A 27 -11.20 14.15 15.85
N THR A 28 -12.11 14.81 15.15
CA THR A 28 -13.44 15.06 15.67
C THR A 28 -14.27 13.80 15.54
N ALA A 29 -14.45 13.07 16.64
CA ALA A 29 -15.39 11.96 16.69
C ALA A 29 -16.76 12.47 16.19
N PRO A 30 -17.26 12.01 15.04
CA PRO A 30 -18.56 12.44 14.59
C PRO A 30 -19.58 11.93 15.58
N GLU A 31 -20.41 12.84 16.06
CA GLU A 31 -21.65 12.54 16.76
C GLU A 31 -22.33 11.37 16.04
N LYS A 32 -22.78 10.37 16.78
CA LYS A 32 -23.31 9.07 16.33
C LYS A 32 -24.36 9.24 15.22
N ILE A 33 -23.92 9.43 14.00
CA ILE A 33 -24.76 9.15 12.86
C ILE A 33 -24.79 7.63 12.76
N ASN A 34 -25.94 7.06 13.05
CA ASN A 34 -26.17 5.61 13.08
C ASN A 34 -26.23 5.05 11.64
N TRP A 35 -25.11 5.07 10.97
CA TRP A 35 -24.93 4.54 9.61
C TRP A 35 -24.74 3.04 9.60
N GLY A 36 -25.43 2.31 10.49
CA GLY A 36 -25.28 0.86 10.62
C GLY A 36 -23.80 0.50 10.80
N GLY A 37 -23.22 0.89 11.95
CA GLY A 37 -21.78 0.91 12.16
C GLY A 37 -21.08 -0.39 11.83
N ALA A 38 -19.95 -0.29 11.17
CA ALA A 38 -18.95 -1.34 11.16
C ALA A 38 -18.22 -1.27 12.52
N GLU A 39 -18.25 -2.34 13.27
CA GLU A 39 -17.57 -2.45 14.55
C GLU A 39 -16.48 -3.51 14.46
N PRO A 40 -15.36 -3.34 15.19
CA PRO A 40 -14.45 -4.45 15.41
C PRO A 40 -15.28 -5.60 16.00
N ALA A 41 -15.24 -6.77 15.37
CA ALA A 41 -15.98 -7.91 15.87
C ALA A 41 -15.38 -8.34 17.22
N ALA A 42 -16.13 -8.17 18.29
CA ALA A 42 -15.76 -8.63 19.63
C ALA A 42 -15.98 -10.15 19.74
N GLY A 43 -15.25 -10.92 18.93
CA GLY A 43 -15.31 -12.37 18.91
C GLY A 43 -14.30 -13.02 19.85
N SER A 44 -14.38 -14.33 19.96
CA SER A 44 -13.45 -15.16 20.71
C SER A 44 -12.45 -15.85 19.80
N TRP A 45 -11.20 -15.86 20.23
CA TRP A 45 -10.14 -16.63 19.58
C TRP A 45 -10.04 -18.00 20.24
N ALA A 46 -10.05 -19.04 19.42
CA ALA A 46 -9.78 -20.41 19.83
C ALA A 46 -8.63 -20.98 19.02
N ARG A 47 -7.85 -21.85 19.64
CA ARG A 47 -6.74 -22.55 18.98
C ARG A 47 -7.14 -24.00 18.79
N THR A 48 -6.95 -24.51 17.61
CA THR A 48 -6.93 -25.93 17.27
C THR A 48 -5.51 -26.39 17.00
N ALA A 49 -5.26 -27.67 16.72
CA ALA A 49 -3.90 -28.20 16.53
C ALA A 49 -3.11 -27.48 15.43
N ASP A 50 -3.78 -27.13 14.32
CA ASP A 50 -3.14 -26.57 13.12
C ASP A 50 -3.76 -25.26 12.65
N ALA A 51 -4.70 -24.67 13.41
CA ALA A 51 -5.42 -23.47 13.01
C ALA A 51 -5.73 -22.54 14.17
N MET A 52 -5.90 -21.27 13.86
CA MET A 52 -6.48 -20.25 14.74
C MET A 52 -7.88 -19.93 14.25
N GLU A 53 -8.86 -19.98 15.14
CA GLU A 53 -10.27 -19.72 14.82
C GLU A 53 -10.75 -18.48 15.56
N PHE A 54 -11.41 -17.60 14.83
CA PHE A 54 -12.10 -16.44 15.36
C PHE A 54 -13.60 -16.67 15.19
N SER A 55 -14.35 -16.74 16.30
CA SER A 55 -15.80 -16.90 16.29
C SER A 55 -16.50 -15.64 16.74
N TYR A 56 -17.57 -15.28 16.03
CA TYR A 56 -18.36 -14.09 16.29
C TYR A 56 -19.86 -14.39 16.09
N PRO A 57 -20.73 -14.11 17.10
CA PRO A 57 -22.16 -14.24 16.94
C PRO A 57 -22.70 -13.16 16.00
N MET A 58 -23.39 -13.57 14.94
CA MET A 58 -23.98 -12.66 13.97
C MET A 58 -25.40 -12.27 14.36
N ASP A 59 -25.73 -11.00 14.16
CA ASP A 59 -27.13 -10.56 14.22
C ASP A 59 -27.84 -10.93 12.91
N ALA A 60 -28.72 -11.91 12.97
CA ALA A 60 -29.47 -12.42 11.82
C ALA A 60 -30.40 -11.36 11.19
N ALA A 61 -30.74 -10.30 11.93
CA ALA A 61 -31.60 -9.22 11.45
C ALA A 61 -30.84 -8.14 10.66
N ARG A 62 -29.51 -8.24 10.56
CA ARG A 62 -28.70 -7.22 9.90
C ARG A 62 -28.81 -7.32 8.38
N ASP A 63 -29.15 -6.21 7.74
CA ASP A 63 -29.25 -6.13 6.29
C ASP A 63 -27.87 -6.16 5.62
N GLU A 64 -27.71 -7.01 4.60
CA GLU A 64 -26.45 -7.24 3.86
C GLU A 64 -25.21 -7.42 4.78
N PRO A 65 -25.16 -8.46 5.63
CA PRO A 65 -24.03 -8.66 6.53
C PRO A 65 -22.73 -8.77 5.75
N THR A 66 -21.76 -7.96 6.12
CA THR A 66 -20.48 -7.83 5.42
C THR A 66 -19.34 -7.90 6.43
N ILE A 67 -18.27 -8.59 6.04
CA ILE A 67 -17.04 -8.68 6.81
C ILE A 67 -15.90 -8.00 6.05
N LEU A 68 -15.10 -7.22 6.76
CA LEU A 68 -13.77 -6.81 6.33
C LEU A 68 -12.75 -7.55 7.16
N LEU A 69 -11.96 -8.39 6.51
CA LEU A 69 -10.94 -9.22 7.13
C LEU A 69 -9.54 -8.74 6.74
N SER A 70 -8.68 -8.53 7.73
CA SER A 70 -7.23 -8.47 7.54
C SER A 70 -6.67 -9.88 7.69
N SER A 71 -6.20 -10.48 6.60
CA SER A 71 -5.72 -11.87 6.59
C SER A 71 -4.24 -12.01 6.91
N ALA A 72 -3.50 -10.90 7.03
CA ALA A 72 -2.04 -10.93 7.20
C ALA A 72 -1.33 -11.87 6.19
N TRP A 73 -1.86 -11.97 4.97
CA TRP A 73 -1.36 -12.86 3.90
C TRP A 73 -1.45 -14.37 4.22
N GLN A 74 -2.22 -14.76 5.25
CA GLN A 74 -2.39 -16.15 5.63
C GLN A 74 -3.48 -16.83 4.80
N LYS A 75 -3.45 -18.16 4.75
CA LYS A 75 -4.54 -18.98 4.24
C LYS A 75 -5.64 -19.02 5.28
N TYR A 76 -6.89 -18.89 4.84
CA TYR A 76 -8.01 -18.90 5.76
C TYR A 76 -9.30 -19.40 5.09
N GLN A 77 -10.27 -19.76 5.93
CA GLN A 77 -11.63 -20.10 5.55
C GLN A 77 -12.60 -19.20 6.33
N VAL A 78 -13.66 -18.78 5.66
CA VAL A 78 -14.79 -18.09 6.29
C VAL A 78 -15.96 -19.05 6.29
N LEU A 79 -16.49 -19.34 7.47
CA LEU A 79 -17.61 -20.23 7.67
C LEU A 79 -18.78 -19.44 8.27
N VAL A 80 -20.01 -19.76 7.84
CA VAL A 80 -21.24 -19.27 8.45
C VAL A 80 -22.05 -20.49 8.88
N ASP A 81 -22.38 -20.56 10.14
CA ASP A 81 -23.05 -21.73 10.76
C ASP A 81 -22.35 -23.06 10.42
N GLY A 82 -21.01 -23.06 10.45
CA GLY A 82 -20.17 -24.21 10.13
C GLY A 82 -20.00 -24.51 8.63
N ASN A 83 -20.71 -23.82 7.75
CA ASN A 83 -20.60 -24.03 6.30
C ASN A 83 -19.56 -23.07 5.69
N ALA A 84 -18.61 -23.60 4.93
CA ALA A 84 -17.58 -22.78 4.28
C ALA A 84 -18.21 -21.93 3.15
N VAL A 85 -18.16 -20.62 3.33
CA VAL A 85 -18.64 -19.63 2.37
C VAL A 85 -17.50 -19.15 1.46
N TYR A 86 -16.29 -19.08 2.00
CA TYR A 86 -15.12 -18.66 1.27
C TYR A 86 -13.86 -19.37 1.78
N THR A 87 -12.96 -19.71 0.85
CA THR A 87 -11.67 -20.31 1.16
C THR A 87 -10.55 -19.61 0.39
N ALA A 88 -9.61 -19.05 1.11
CA ALA A 88 -8.38 -18.49 0.57
C ALA A 88 -7.27 -19.54 0.69
N SER A 89 -6.98 -20.23 -0.40
CA SER A 89 -5.99 -21.30 -0.45
C SER A 89 -4.56 -20.82 -0.72
N SER A 90 -4.36 -19.52 -1.00
CA SER A 90 -3.08 -18.95 -1.37
C SER A 90 -2.73 -17.75 -0.50
N GLU A 91 -1.49 -17.67 -0.06
CA GLU A 91 -0.89 -16.51 0.64
C GLU A 91 -0.86 -15.22 -0.22
N ARG A 92 -1.19 -15.32 -1.52
CA ARG A 92 -1.17 -14.22 -2.49
C ARG A 92 -2.48 -13.46 -2.61
N ASN A 93 -3.47 -13.82 -1.82
CA ASN A 93 -4.82 -13.24 -1.95
C ASN A 93 -4.93 -11.78 -1.47
N GLY A 94 -3.83 -11.18 -1.02
CA GLY A 94 -3.82 -9.81 -0.49
C GLY A 94 -4.00 -9.79 1.04
N ALA A 95 -3.76 -8.61 1.63
CA ALA A 95 -3.82 -8.44 3.07
C ALA A 95 -5.24 -8.20 3.59
N PHE A 96 -6.11 -7.61 2.77
CA PHE A 96 -7.47 -7.22 3.16
C PHE A 96 -8.50 -7.79 2.21
N HIS A 97 -9.61 -8.29 2.78
CA HIS A 97 -10.69 -8.91 2.03
C HIS A 97 -12.03 -8.37 2.50
N LEU A 98 -12.90 -8.08 1.55
CA LEU A 98 -14.25 -7.61 1.78
C LEU A 98 -15.24 -8.62 1.20
N PHE A 99 -16.06 -9.24 2.06
CA PHE A 99 -17.04 -10.24 1.65
C PHE A 99 -18.43 -9.88 2.13
N ARG A 100 -19.41 -10.14 1.30
CA ARG A 100 -20.80 -10.26 1.71
C ARG A 100 -21.03 -11.66 2.24
N LEU A 101 -21.62 -11.77 3.42
CA LEU A 101 -21.95 -13.04 4.05
C LEU A 101 -23.42 -13.41 3.78
N PRO A 102 -23.75 -14.70 3.70
CA PRO A 102 -25.13 -15.13 3.81
C PRO A 102 -25.67 -14.86 5.21
N PRO A 103 -26.99 -14.78 5.40
CA PRO A 103 -27.59 -14.70 6.72
C PRO A 103 -27.23 -15.94 7.53
N GLY A 104 -26.93 -15.77 8.81
CA GLY A 104 -26.56 -16.84 9.73
C GLY A 104 -26.48 -16.35 11.17
N GLN A 105 -26.22 -17.25 12.10
CA GLN A 105 -26.12 -16.95 13.52
C GLN A 105 -24.68 -16.85 14.03
N GLU A 106 -23.76 -17.59 13.37
CA GLU A 106 -22.35 -17.63 13.78
C GLU A 106 -21.43 -17.48 12.57
N LEU A 107 -20.47 -16.55 12.71
CA LEU A 107 -19.35 -16.37 11.80
C LEU A 107 -18.11 -16.99 12.41
N THR A 108 -17.44 -17.87 11.68
CA THR A 108 -16.13 -18.40 12.06
C THR A 108 -15.12 -18.09 10.97
N VAL A 109 -14.00 -17.45 11.34
CA VAL A 109 -12.85 -17.28 10.46
C VAL A 109 -11.73 -18.19 10.94
N ARG A 110 -11.39 -19.20 10.15
CA ARG A 110 -10.36 -20.18 10.46
C ARG A 110 -9.12 -19.89 9.64
N PHE A 111 -8.03 -19.51 10.31
CA PHE A 111 -6.71 -19.33 9.69
C PHE A 111 -5.96 -20.67 9.71
N LEU A 112 -5.50 -21.09 8.55
CA LEU A 112 -4.84 -22.37 8.33
C LEU A 112 -3.31 -22.23 8.47
N ASP A 113 -2.63 -23.37 8.70
CA ASP A 113 -1.16 -23.43 8.80
C ASP A 113 -0.55 -22.50 9.87
N CYS A 114 -1.29 -22.27 10.96
CA CYS A 114 -0.86 -21.43 12.10
C CYS A 114 -0.27 -22.29 13.22
N ALA A 115 0.97 -22.75 13.05
CA ALA A 115 1.65 -23.51 14.10
C ALA A 115 1.90 -22.66 15.36
N PRO A 116 1.81 -23.23 16.57
CA PRO A 116 2.09 -22.55 17.82
C PRO A 116 3.49 -21.93 17.86
N GLY A 117 3.57 -20.66 18.30
CA GLY A 117 4.84 -19.90 18.37
C GLY A 117 5.39 -19.45 17.04
N SER A 118 4.67 -19.65 15.93
CA SER A 118 5.10 -19.20 14.61
C SER A 118 4.85 -17.69 14.40
N GLY A 119 5.59 -17.10 13.45
CA GLY A 119 5.31 -15.74 13.01
C GLY A 119 3.90 -15.59 12.42
N ALA A 120 3.35 -16.65 11.82
CA ALA A 120 1.98 -16.70 11.32
C ALA A 120 0.95 -16.52 12.44
N GLU A 121 1.12 -17.19 13.57
CA GLU A 121 0.26 -17.02 14.74
C GLU A 121 0.28 -15.57 15.23
N SER A 122 1.45 -14.98 15.38
CA SER A 122 1.58 -13.59 15.83
C SER A 122 0.93 -12.60 14.85
N ALA A 123 1.03 -12.85 13.55
CA ALA A 123 0.39 -12.04 12.53
C ALA A 123 -1.14 -12.18 12.56
N VAL A 124 -1.65 -13.40 12.76
CA VAL A 124 -3.09 -13.68 12.86
C VAL A 124 -3.69 -13.03 14.11
N LEU A 125 -3.02 -13.07 15.26
CA LEU A 125 -3.48 -12.40 16.47
C LEU A 125 -3.57 -10.89 16.36
N GLN A 126 -2.80 -10.29 15.43
CA GLN A 126 -2.89 -8.87 15.09
C GLN A 126 -3.92 -8.57 14.01
N SER A 127 -4.52 -9.60 13.41
CA SER A 127 -5.53 -9.46 12.36
C SER A 127 -6.80 -8.82 12.94
N GLN A 128 -7.36 -7.89 12.17
CA GLN A 128 -8.60 -7.21 12.54
C GLN A 128 -9.75 -7.76 11.72
N VAL A 129 -10.83 -8.08 12.40
CA VAL A 129 -12.08 -8.52 11.81
C VAL A 129 -13.13 -7.46 12.10
N TYR A 130 -13.68 -6.83 11.07
CA TYR A 130 -14.78 -5.89 11.20
C TYR A 130 -16.05 -6.52 10.63
N PHE A 131 -17.13 -6.41 11.35
CA PHE A 131 -18.45 -6.90 10.95
C PHE A 131 -19.44 -5.72 10.92
N GLY A 132 -20.29 -5.67 9.91
CA GLY A 132 -21.27 -4.60 9.79
C GLY A 132 -22.17 -4.71 8.58
N SER A 133 -23.01 -3.68 8.35
CA SER A 133 -23.69 -3.53 7.08
C SER A 133 -22.68 -3.17 5.98
N ARG A 134 -23.01 -3.49 4.73
CA ARG A 134 -22.15 -3.15 3.59
C ARG A 134 -21.82 -1.65 3.52
N SER A 135 -22.83 -0.80 3.67
CA SER A 135 -22.66 0.65 3.66
C SER A 135 -21.80 1.15 4.83
N GLY A 136 -21.98 0.57 6.03
CA GLY A 136 -21.18 0.92 7.21
C GLY A 136 -19.70 0.60 7.02
N ILE A 137 -19.37 -0.59 6.50
CA ILE A 137 -17.97 -0.98 6.22
C ILE A 137 -17.38 -0.12 5.09
N GLN A 138 -18.14 0.15 4.03
CA GLN A 138 -17.68 1.01 2.94
C GLN A 138 -17.36 2.43 3.44
N TRP A 139 -18.23 2.98 4.29
CA TRP A 139 -18.01 4.30 4.90
C TRP A 139 -16.79 4.31 5.83
N MET A 140 -16.62 3.27 6.64
CA MET A 140 -15.45 3.11 7.50
C MET A 140 -14.16 3.09 6.66
N ILE A 141 -14.11 2.27 5.60
CA ILE A 141 -12.95 2.20 4.70
C ILE A 141 -12.67 3.58 4.08
N LEU A 142 -13.69 4.27 3.60
CA LEU A 142 -13.53 5.59 2.99
C LEU A 142 -12.97 6.60 4.00
N ARG A 143 -13.54 6.65 5.21
CA ARG A 143 -13.11 7.57 6.27
C ARG A 143 -11.68 7.32 6.70
N GLU A 144 -11.32 6.05 6.97
CA GLU A 144 -9.99 5.68 7.41
C GLU A 144 -8.90 5.94 6.36
N ASN A 145 -9.26 5.89 5.07
CA ASN A 145 -8.30 6.05 3.98
C ASN A 145 -8.46 7.35 3.20
N LEU A 146 -9.21 8.32 3.73
CA LEU A 146 -9.47 9.59 3.04
C LEU A 146 -8.17 10.33 2.69
N TYR A 147 -7.21 10.36 3.61
CA TYR A 147 -5.91 10.98 3.38
C TYR A 147 -5.14 10.29 2.22
N ALA A 148 -5.23 8.96 2.13
CA ALA A 148 -4.58 8.19 1.06
C ALA A 148 -5.18 8.57 -0.32
N VAL A 149 -6.51 8.72 -0.39
CA VAL A 149 -7.21 9.17 -1.62
C VAL A 149 -6.77 10.56 -2.02
N LEU A 150 -6.79 11.51 -1.07
CA LEU A 150 -6.41 12.90 -1.32
C LEU A 150 -4.94 13.01 -1.73
N PHE A 151 -4.04 12.34 -0.99
CA PHE A 151 -2.60 12.32 -1.30
C PHE A 151 -2.35 11.70 -2.67
N SER A 152 -2.96 10.54 -2.96
CA SER A 152 -2.79 9.86 -4.24
C SER A 152 -3.33 10.69 -5.39
N GLY A 153 -4.51 11.28 -5.24
CA GLY A 153 -5.09 12.16 -6.25
C GLY A 153 -4.17 13.36 -6.55
N PHE A 154 -3.65 14.00 -5.51
CA PHE A 154 -2.68 15.10 -5.65
C PHE A 154 -1.38 14.62 -6.33
N ALA A 155 -0.82 13.49 -5.89
CA ALA A 155 0.40 12.94 -6.45
C ALA A 155 0.24 12.55 -7.93
N LEU A 156 -0.90 11.96 -8.31
CA LEU A 156 -1.18 11.62 -9.70
C LEU A 156 -1.26 12.87 -10.58
N VAL A 157 -1.98 13.91 -10.15
CA VAL A 157 -2.06 15.18 -10.89
C VAL A 157 -0.70 15.85 -10.99
N LEU A 158 0.05 15.93 -9.89
CA LEU A 158 1.38 16.52 -9.88
C LEU A 158 2.38 15.74 -10.75
N GLY A 159 2.36 14.40 -10.66
CA GLY A 159 3.21 13.54 -11.47
C GLY A 159 2.94 13.71 -12.96
N ILE A 160 1.67 13.71 -13.39
CA ILE A 160 1.27 14.00 -14.77
C ILE A 160 1.74 15.39 -15.20
N ALA A 161 1.54 16.41 -14.36
CA ALA A 161 2.00 17.77 -14.66
C ALA A 161 3.51 17.84 -14.87
N CYS A 162 4.30 17.15 -14.02
CA CYS A 162 5.75 17.06 -14.18
C CYS A 162 6.15 16.37 -15.51
N LEU A 163 5.47 15.27 -15.88
CA LEU A 163 5.72 14.58 -17.14
C LEU A 163 5.41 15.46 -18.36
N LEU A 164 4.30 16.20 -18.31
CA LEU A 164 3.92 17.15 -19.37
C LEU A 164 4.95 18.28 -19.50
N VAL A 165 5.40 18.83 -18.37
CA VAL A 165 6.47 19.85 -18.36
C VAL A 165 7.77 19.30 -18.93
N ALA A 166 8.18 18.09 -18.52
CA ALA A 166 9.37 17.43 -19.06
C ALA A 166 9.27 17.24 -20.57
N TYR A 167 8.11 16.82 -21.07
CA TYR A 167 7.83 16.67 -22.49
C TYR A 167 7.92 18.01 -23.25
N CYS A 168 7.34 19.08 -22.71
CA CYS A 168 7.46 20.42 -23.29
C CYS A 168 8.90 20.93 -23.29
N MET A 169 9.65 20.71 -22.21
CA MET A 169 11.07 21.06 -22.12
C MET A 169 11.91 20.31 -23.17
N GLN A 170 11.65 19.03 -23.37
CA GLN A 170 12.32 18.20 -24.38
C GLN A 170 12.04 18.75 -25.79
N ARG A 171 10.79 19.09 -26.10
CA ARG A 171 10.43 19.64 -27.41
C ARG A 171 11.05 21.01 -27.70
N GLN A 172 11.23 21.82 -26.68
CA GLN A 172 11.81 23.17 -26.80
C GLN A 172 13.35 23.16 -26.70
N HIS A 173 13.96 21.99 -26.64
CA HIS A 173 15.43 21.84 -26.46
C HIS A 173 16.01 22.58 -25.26
N PHE A 174 15.24 22.62 -24.16
CA PHE A 174 15.59 23.30 -22.91
C PHE A 174 16.67 22.52 -22.12
N GLY A 175 17.87 22.37 -22.67
CA GLY A 175 19.00 21.74 -21.99
C GLY A 175 18.75 20.29 -21.57
N ASN A 176 19.66 19.70 -20.80
CA ASN A 176 19.58 18.28 -20.38
C ASN A 176 18.74 18.02 -19.10
N PHE A 177 18.16 19.05 -18.52
CA PHE A 177 17.43 18.94 -17.23
C PHE A 177 16.05 18.27 -17.35
N TYR A 178 15.48 18.13 -18.56
CA TYR A 178 14.19 17.48 -18.78
C TYR A 178 14.16 16.03 -18.27
N GLY A 179 15.29 15.31 -18.36
CA GLY A 179 15.39 13.94 -17.86
C GLY A 179 15.17 13.83 -16.35
N SER A 180 15.71 14.76 -15.57
CA SER A 180 15.49 14.82 -14.12
C SER A 180 14.05 15.15 -13.76
N VAL A 181 13.41 16.07 -14.51
CA VAL A 181 11.99 16.40 -14.30
C VAL A 181 11.09 15.22 -14.65
N TYR A 182 11.41 14.48 -15.73
CA TYR A 182 10.71 13.26 -16.13
C TYR A 182 10.80 12.20 -15.02
N SER A 183 11.99 11.95 -14.49
CA SER A 183 12.22 10.97 -13.45
C SER A 183 11.50 11.34 -12.13
N LEU A 184 11.51 12.63 -11.79
CA LEU A 184 10.74 13.13 -10.65
C LEU A 184 9.23 12.93 -10.84
N GLY A 185 8.70 13.23 -12.03
CA GLY A 185 7.29 13.00 -12.34
C GLY A 185 6.90 11.52 -12.27
N ALA A 186 7.77 10.63 -12.79
CA ALA A 186 7.56 9.18 -12.70
C ALA A 186 7.59 8.68 -11.24
N TYR A 187 8.50 9.19 -10.40
CA TYR A 187 8.56 8.88 -8.99
C TYR A 187 7.26 9.28 -8.26
N ILE A 188 6.80 10.53 -8.47
CA ILE A 188 5.58 11.04 -7.85
C ILE A 188 4.35 10.23 -8.29
N LEU A 189 4.25 9.88 -9.58
CA LEU A 189 3.17 9.02 -10.10
C LEU A 189 3.16 7.64 -9.44
N LEU A 190 4.30 6.97 -9.40
CA LEU A 190 4.43 5.66 -8.75
C LEU A 190 4.10 5.72 -7.26
N ALA A 191 4.51 6.79 -6.57
CA ALA A 191 4.17 7.00 -5.16
C ALA A 191 2.65 7.15 -4.98
N GLY A 192 1.97 7.91 -5.85
CA GLY A 192 0.52 8.04 -5.84
C GLY A 192 -0.18 6.70 -6.10
N VAL A 193 0.29 5.92 -7.08
CA VAL A 193 -0.23 4.57 -7.36
C VAL A 193 -0.03 3.65 -6.16
N TRP A 194 1.17 3.63 -5.59
CA TRP A 194 1.47 2.80 -4.42
C TRP A 194 0.54 3.12 -3.24
N VAL A 195 0.45 4.38 -2.81
CA VAL A 195 -0.40 4.77 -1.68
C VAL A 195 -1.88 4.44 -1.94
N LEU A 196 -2.36 4.62 -3.18
CA LEU A 196 -3.73 4.27 -3.54
C LEU A 196 -3.98 2.76 -3.45
N THR A 197 -3.04 1.95 -3.95
CA THR A 197 -3.18 0.49 -4.01
C THR A 197 -2.88 -0.18 -2.66
N ASP A 198 -2.05 0.43 -1.83
CA ASP A 198 -1.78 0.00 -0.45
C ASP A 198 -2.96 0.30 0.48
N SER A 199 -3.75 1.31 0.15
CA SER A 199 -4.97 1.63 0.89
C SER A 199 -6.08 0.61 0.62
N LYS A 200 -7.02 0.48 1.58
CA LYS A 200 -8.19 -0.39 1.45
C LYS A 200 -9.22 0.12 0.42
N ILE A 201 -9.02 1.31 -0.16
CA ILE A 201 -9.99 1.98 -1.05
C ILE A 201 -10.29 1.15 -2.30
N LEU A 202 -9.29 0.46 -2.86
CA LEU A 202 -9.51 -0.38 -4.04
C LEU A 202 -10.48 -1.53 -3.80
N LEU A 203 -10.68 -1.97 -2.54
CA LEU A 203 -11.68 -2.98 -2.20
C LEU A 203 -13.12 -2.50 -2.45
N LEU A 204 -13.35 -1.17 -2.45
CA LEU A 204 -14.65 -0.59 -2.76
C LEU A 204 -14.99 -0.69 -4.25
N VAL A 205 -13.98 -0.71 -5.12
CA VAL A 205 -14.12 -0.73 -6.58
C VAL A 205 -13.94 -2.13 -7.13
N SER A 206 -12.97 -2.88 -6.59
CA SER A 206 -12.61 -4.20 -7.09
C SER A 206 -12.50 -5.21 -5.94
N GLN A 207 -13.24 -6.30 -6.05
CA GLN A 207 -13.11 -7.42 -5.10
C GLN A 207 -11.83 -8.25 -5.31
N LYS A 208 -10.99 -7.88 -6.30
CA LYS A 208 -9.74 -8.57 -6.61
C LYS A 208 -8.60 -8.06 -5.73
N ALA A 209 -8.62 -8.38 -4.45
CA ALA A 209 -7.62 -7.97 -3.47
C ALA A 209 -6.18 -8.36 -3.88
N GLY A 210 -5.99 -9.53 -4.50
CA GLY A 210 -4.69 -9.98 -4.99
C GLY A 210 -4.09 -9.08 -6.07
N LEU A 211 -4.91 -8.53 -6.97
CA LEU A 211 -4.43 -7.59 -7.99
C LEU A 211 -3.98 -6.26 -7.37
N ALA A 212 -4.74 -5.73 -6.42
CA ALA A 212 -4.38 -4.52 -5.69
C ALA A 212 -3.05 -4.70 -4.93
N GLY A 213 -2.90 -5.83 -4.23
CA GLY A 213 -1.67 -6.19 -3.53
C GLY A 213 -0.47 -6.33 -4.48
N LEU A 214 -0.65 -6.94 -5.65
CA LEU A 214 0.40 -7.03 -6.66
C LEU A 214 0.84 -5.65 -7.17
N ILE A 215 -0.11 -4.78 -7.50
CA ILE A 215 0.20 -3.43 -7.98
C ILE A 215 0.89 -2.62 -6.87
N SER A 216 0.40 -2.71 -5.62
CA SER A 216 1.04 -2.07 -4.46
C SER A 216 2.48 -2.53 -4.32
N TYR A 217 2.71 -3.84 -4.31
CA TYR A 217 4.03 -4.44 -4.21
C TYR A 217 4.97 -3.96 -5.33
N LEU A 218 4.54 -4.07 -6.59
CA LEU A 218 5.37 -3.67 -7.73
C LEU A 218 5.64 -2.17 -7.76
N SER A 219 4.65 -1.33 -7.47
CA SER A 219 4.82 0.12 -7.47
C SER A 219 5.76 0.58 -6.35
N PHE A 220 5.66 -0.01 -5.15
CA PHE A 220 6.57 0.28 -4.04
C PHE A 220 8.03 -0.01 -4.40
N HIS A 221 8.30 -1.22 -4.89
CA HIS A 221 9.64 -1.62 -5.27
C HIS A 221 10.17 -0.85 -6.50
N ALA A 222 9.30 -0.49 -7.44
CA ALA A 222 9.69 0.30 -8.60
C ALA A 222 10.01 1.78 -8.31
N LEU A 223 9.55 2.34 -7.17
CA LEU A 223 9.78 3.74 -6.78
C LEU A 223 11.24 4.16 -6.83
N HIS A 224 12.15 3.27 -6.49
CA HIS A 224 13.56 3.57 -6.37
C HIS A 224 14.25 3.78 -7.73
N LEU A 225 13.73 3.20 -8.81
CA LEU A 225 14.31 3.37 -10.14
C LEU A 225 14.26 4.83 -10.63
N PRO A 226 13.11 5.50 -10.67
CA PRO A 226 13.05 6.90 -11.06
C PRO A 226 13.75 7.83 -10.05
N LEU A 227 13.79 7.46 -8.76
CA LEU A 227 14.56 8.24 -7.77
C LEU A 227 16.07 8.18 -8.06
N LEU A 228 16.62 6.99 -8.34
CA LEU A 228 18.02 6.84 -8.74
C LEU A 228 18.32 7.59 -10.05
N GLN A 229 17.42 7.50 -11.02
CA GLN A 229 17.56 8.20 -12.29
C GLN A 229 17.55 9.73 -12.10
N PHE A 230 16.69 10.24 -11.23
CA PHE A 230 16.68 11.65 -10.84
C PHE A 230 18.02 12.06 -10.22
N THR A 231 18.53 11.25 -9.30
CA THR A 231 19.80 11.49 -8.62
C THR A 231 20.99 11.48 -9.59
N ILE A 232 21.02 10.56 -10.57
CA ILE A 232 22.03 10.54 -11.65
C ILE A 232 22.02 11.85 -12.43
N GLY A 233 20.83 12.40 -12.69
CA GLY A 233 20.69 13.68 -13.41
C GLY A 233 21.15 14.90 -12.61
N VAL A 234 21.07 14.85 -11.27
CA VAL A 234 21.41 15.95 -10.38
C VAL A 234 22.88 15.90 -9.93
N LEU A 235 23.46 14.69 -9.81
CA LEU A 235 24.82 14.46 -9.31
C LEU A 235 25.73 13.86 -10.39
N PRO A 236 26.15 14.65 -11.39
CA PRO A 236 26.96 14.14 -12.51
C PRO A 236 28.33 13.59 -12.07
N GLU A 237 28.91 14.08 -11.01
CA GLU A 237 30.21 13.64 -10.46
C GLU A 237 30.19 12.16 -10.04
N LYS A 238 29.04 11.63 -9.61
CA LYS A 238 28.87 10.25 -9.14
C LYS A 238 28.11 9.37 -10.10
N ARG A 239 27.90 9.82 -11.31
CA ARG A 239 27.08 9.18 -12.33
C ARG A 239 27.38 7.69 -12.49
N ARG A 240 28.67 7.33 -12.66
CA ARG A 240 29.07 5.93 -12.89
C ARG A 240 28.70 5.00 -11.75
N MET A 241 28.90 5.46 -10.51
CA MET A 241 28.54 4.68 -9.31
C MET A 241 27.03 4.49 -9.24
N LEU A 242 26.25 5.55 -9.47
CA LEU A 242 24.78 5.50 -9.42
C LEU A 242 24.20 4.67 -10.57
N GLU A 243 24.79 4.67 -11.76
CA GLU A 243 24.40 3.82 -12.89
C GLU A 243 24.61 2.33 -12.57
N ILE A 244 25.74 1.96 -11.93
CA ILE A 244 26.01 0.58 -11.46
C ILE A 244 24.97 0.17 -10.44
N LEU A 245 24.68 1.05 -9.47
CA LEU A 245 23.69 0.81 -8.43
C LEU A 245 22.28 0.64 -9.03
N GLN A 246 21.91 1.48 -10.00
CA GLN A 246 20.63 1.37 -10.72
C GLN A 246 20.53 0.05 -11.48
N ALA A 247 21.60 -0.39 -12.15
CA ALA A 247 21.64 -1.67 -12.85
C ALA A 247 21.47 -2.85 -11.89
N PHE A 248 22.16 -2.82 -10.75
CA PHE A 248 22.02 -3.83 -9.69
C PHE A 248 20.60 -3.87 -9.12
N TYR A 249 20.05 -2.70 -8.82
CA TYR A 249 18.67 -2.58 -8.33
C TYR A 249 17.64 -3.08 -9.34
N SER A 250 17.82 -2.76 -10.61
CA SER A 250 16.96 -3.26 -11.71
C SER A 250 16.99 -4.80 -11.78
N GLY A 251 18.18 -5.39 -11.63
CA GLY A 251 18.32 -6.85 -11.57
C GLY A 251 17.59 -7.45 -10.38
N LEU A 252 17.69 -6.84 -9.21
CA LEU A 252 17.01 -7.28 -8.00
C LEU A 252 15.48 -7.17 -8.16
N LEU A 253 14.98 -6.09 -8.75
CA LEU A 253 13.55 -5.92 -9.05
C LEU A 253 13.04 -7.00 -10.01
N LEU A 254 13.80 -7.35 -11.04
CA LEU A 254 13.45 -8.46 -11.93
C LEU A 254 13.41 -9.81 -11.20
N LEU A 255 14.33 -10.06 -10.27
CA LEU A 255 14.30 -11.25 -9.41
C LEU A 255 13.08 -11.26 -8.48
N LEU A 256 12.71 -10.13 -7.90
CA LEU A 256 11.50 -9.98 -7.10
C LEU A 256 10.24 -10.26 -7.94
N MET A 257 10.16 -9.73 -9.15
CA MET A 257 9.05 -10.01 -10.08
C MET A 257 8.99 -11.51 -10.45
N ALA A 258 10.13 -12.11 -10.79
CA ALA A 258 10.22 -13.53 -11.09
C ALA A 258 9.80 -14.39 -9.88
N ASN A 259 10.29 -14.05 -8.69
CA ASN A 259 9.90 -14.74 -7.45
C ASN A 259 8.39 -14.67 -7.23
N PHE A 260 7.77 -13.53 -7.47
CA PHE A 260 6.32 -13.37 -7.35
C PHE A 260 5.57 -14.20 -8.40
N ILE A 261 6.00 -14.17 -9.68
CA ILE A 261 5.34 -14.91 -10.78
C ILE A 261 5.46 -16.41 -10.57
N PHE A 262 6.65 -16.91 -10.24
CA PHE A 262 6.94 -18.34 -10.13
C PHE A 262 6.72 -18.93 -8.74
N SER A 263 6.22 -18.17 -7.77
CA SER A 263 5.95 -18.62 -6.40
C SER A 263 7.19 -19.18 -5.68
N LEU A 264 8.34 -18.58 -5.89
CA LEU A 264 9.57 -19.05 -5.29
C LEU A 264 9.60 -18.70 -3.77
N PRO A 265 10.26 -19.49 -2.92
CA PRO A 265 10.27 -19.27 -1.46
C PRO A 265 11.27 -18.21 -0.98
N TYR A 266 11.86 -17.43 -1.90
CA TYR A 266 12.95 -16.50 -1.59
C TYR A 266 12.50 -15.04 -1.36
N LEU A 267 11.20 -14.80 -1.26
CA LEU A 267 10.65 -13.45 -1.17
C LEU A 267 11.26 -12.64 -0.02
N ASN A 268 11.30 -13.21 1.19
CA ASN A 268 11.80 -12.52 2.37
C ASN A 268 13.29 -12.16 2.25
N VAL A 269 14.10 -13.03 1.64
CA VAL A 269 15.54 -12.78 1.43
C VAL A 269 15.76 -11.68 0.42
N LEU A 270 14.99 -11.67 -0.69
CA LEU A 270 15.09 -10.66 -1.73
C LEU A 270 14.64 -9.28 -1.23
N VAL A 271 13.54 -9.22 -0.48
CA VAL A 271 13.04 -7.98 0.14
C VAL A 271 14.05 -7.45 1.16
N MET A 272 14.63 -8.31 2.00
CA MET A 272 15.68 -7.90 2.93
C MET A 272 16.92 -7.36 2.21
N ALA A 273 17.36 -8.02 1.13
CA ALA A 273 18.48 -7.55 0.32
C ALA A 273 18.21 -6.17 -0.29
N GLU A 274 16.97 -5.92 -0.76
CA GLU A 274 16.56 -4.63 -1.29
C GLU A 274 16.60 -3.54 -0.21
N HIS A 275 16.04 -3.78 0.97
CA HIS A 275 16.06 -2.83 2.06
C HIS A 275 17.48 -2.48 2.52
N LEU A 276 18.37 -3.48 2.60
CA LEU A 276 19.78 -3.25 2.90
C LEU A 276 20.47 -2.40 1.83
N LEU A 277 20.20 -2.67 0.55
CA LEU A 277 20.72 -1.88 -0.55
C LEU A 277 20.24 -0.42 -0.47
N MET A 278 18.95 -0.20 -0.21
CA MET A 278 18.36 1.11 -0.06
C MET A 278 18.92 1.88 1.14
N THR A 279 19.11 1.21 2.26
CA THR A 279 19.76 1.80 3.44
C THR A 279 21.19 2.21 3.11
N ALA A 280 21.96 1.36 2.42
CA ALA A 280 23.31 1.70 2.00
C ALA A 280 23.34 2.90 1.05
N VAL A 281 22.40 2.99 0.09
CA VAL A 281 22.25 4.15 -0.80
C VAL A 281 21.94 5.40 -0.01
N SER A 282 20.96 5.36 0.86
CA SER A 282 20.57 6.52 1.70
C SER A 282 21.73 6.97 2.60
N TYR A 283 22.45 6.03 3.21
CA TYR A 283 23.61 6.32 4.03
C TYR A 283 24.74 6.99 3.22
N THR A 284 25.07 6.47 2.04
CA THR A 284 26.09 7.08 1.18
C THR A 284 25.69 8.46 0.68
N HIS A 285 24.40 8.76 0.54
CA HIS A 285 23.91 10.09 0.22
C HIS A 285 24.00 11.09 1.38
N LEU A 286 23.69 10.63 2.61
CA LEU A 286 23.69 11.48 3.80
C LEU A 286 25.11 11.73 4.37
N THR A 287 26.01 10.77 4.20
CA THR A 287 27.38 10.85 4.78
C THR A 287 28.43 11.42 3.83
N LEU A 288 28.01 11.80 2.60
CA LEU A 288 28.95 12.48 1.73
C LEU A 288 29.30 13.85 2.31
N PRO A 289 30.58 14.07 2.65
CA PRO A 289 30.98 15.23 3.36
C PRO A 289 30.69 16.50 2.56
N THR A 290 30.03 17.44 3.19
CA THR A 290 30.07 18.87 2.88
C THR A 290 31.50 19.42 2.93
N THR A 291 32.51 18.59 3.03
CA THR A 291 33.94 18.89 3.15
C THR A 291 34.65 18.99 1.81
N SER A 292 34.19 19.83 0.92
CA SER A 292 35.04 20.32 -0.16
C SER A 292 34.61 21.72 -0.60
N ARG A 293 34.66 22.65 0.35
CA ARG A 293 34.84 24.08 0.07
C ARG A 293 35.80 24.63 1.13
N VAL A 294 37.06 24.37 0.93
CA VAL A 294 38.15 25.27 1.34
C VAL A 294 39.01 25.48 0.12
#